data_1e27121a1f4979e43bd61c076cc7184b
#
_entry.id   1e27121a1f4979e43bd61c076cc7184b
#
_cell.length_a   1.000
_cell.length_b   1.000
_cell.length_c   1.000
_cell.angle_alpha   90.00
_cell.angle_beta   90.00
_cell.angle_gamma   90.00
#
_symmetry.space_group_name_H-M   'P 1'
#
loop_
_entity.id
_entity.type
_entity.pdbx_description
1 polymer ?
#
loop_
_entity_poly.entity_id
_entity_poly.type
_entity_poly.pdbx_seq_one_letter_code
_entity_poly.pdbx_strand_id
1 'polypeptide(L)'
;IKYARVKAIRNEAGVVVDYETEGDFPRYGNDDDRADKLAVWLLKEFLTCIRRYPTYRHSEATTSILTITSNVVYGKATGSLPDGRKAGAPLAPGANPSYGAEQSGLLASLNSVAKLPYEYALDGISNTQTISPDALGHSLDERADNLVNVMDGYFAQGAHHLNVNVFGTEKLIDAMEHPEKPE
;
A
#
# COMPACT_ATOMS: atom_id res chain seq x y z
N ILE A 1 -14.32 0.91 11.83
CA ILE A 1 -15.72 0.85 12.30
C ILE A 1 -16.06 -0.55 12.83
N LYS A 2 -15.67 -1.62 12.15
CA LYS A 2 -15.93 -2.98 12.64
C LYS A 2 -15.09 -3.35 13.87
N TYR A 3 -13.84 -2.86 13.93
CA TYR A 3 -12.86 -3.25 14.93
C TYR A 3 -12.37 -2.06 15.78
N ALA A 4 -12.73 -0.83 15.43
CA ALA A 4 -12.29 0.37 16.13
C ALA A 4 -13.46 1.32 16.35
N ARG A 5 -13.34 2.13 17.40
CA ARG A 5 -14.20 3.31 17.62
C ARG A 5 -13.54 4.49 16.92
N VAL A 6 -14.26 5.13 16.00
CA VAL A 6 -13.79 6.29 15.25
C VAL A 6 -14.62 7.49 15.64
N LYS A 7 -13.96 8.56 16.11
CA LYS A 7 -14.55 9.85 16.43
C LYS A 7 -14.04 10.90 15.45
N ALA A 8 -14.95 11.55 14.73
CA ALA A 8 -14.61 12.67 13.86
C ALA A 8 -14.38 13.93 14.67
N ILE A 9 -13.23 14.58 14.44
CA ILE A 9 -12.92 15.90 14.97
C ILE A 9 -13.38 16.94 13.97
N ARG A 10 -14.20 17.89 14.44
CA ARG A 10 -14.78 18.94 13.58
C ARG A 10 -14.26 20.31 13.98
N ASN A 11 -14.11 21.20 13.00
CA ASN A 11 -13.83 22.61 13.22
C ASN A 11 -15.13 23.38 13.60
N GLU A 12 -15.01 24.68 13.84
CA GLU A 12 -16.14 25.57 14.19
C GLU A 12 -17.24 25.60 13.12
N ALA A 13 -16.91 25.37 11.86
CA ALA A 13 -17.86 25.27 10.76
C ALA A 13 -18.53 23.87 10.63
N GLY A 14 -18.24 22.92 11.55
CA GLY A 14 -18.76 21.57 11.53
C GLY A 14 -18.10 20.62 10.52
N VAL A 15 -17.07 21.07 9.80
CA VAL A 15 -16.33 20.27 8.83
C VAL A 15 -15.39 19.31 9.56
N VAL A 16 -15.34 18.05 9.14
CA VAL A 16 -14.41 17.07 9.68
C VAL A 16 -12.99 17.41 9.23
N VAL A 17 -12.08 17.61 10.18
CA VAL A 17 -10.69 17.98 9.95
C VAL A 17 -9.70 16.90 10.37
N ASP A 18 -10.09 16.01 11.29
CA ASP A 18 -9.24 14.90 11.75
C ASP A 18 -10.10 13.78 12.36
N TYR A 19 -9.45 12.69 12.78
CA TYR A 19 -10.07 11.56 13.45
C TYR A 19 -9.27 11.13 14.66
N GLU A 20 -9.98 10.76 15.74
CA GLU A 20 -9.47 9.95 16.84
C GLU A 20 -9.94 8.51 16.62
N THR A 21 -9.02 7.55 16.63
CA THR A 21 -9.34 6.14 16.44
C THR A 21 -8.82 5.36 17.63
N GLU A 22 -9.71 4.69 18.34
CA GLU A 22 -9.42 3.88 19.52
C GLU A 22 -9.72 2.40 19.23
N GLY A 23 -8.91 1.52 19.77
CA GLY A 23 -9.05 0.07 19.66
C GLY A 23 -7.98 -0.59 18.80
N ASP A 24 -7.89 -1.90 18.94
CA ASP A 24 -7.00 -2.74 18.14
C ASP A 24 -7.74 -3.14 16.86
N PHE A 25 -7.34 -2.54 15.74
CA PHE A 25 -7.91 -2.85 14.44
C PHE A 25 -6.84 -3.40 13.49
N PRO A 26 -7.20 -4.39 12.65
CA PRO A 26 -6.27 -4.98 11.71
C PRO A 26 -5.88 -3.93 10.66
N ARG A 27 -4.57 -3.86 10.38
CA ARG A 27 -4.02 -2.99 9.34
C ARG A 27 -3.59 -3.83 8.16
N TYR A 28 -3.92 -3.40 6.97
CA TYR A 28 -3.48 -4.03 5.74
C TYR A 28 -1.95 -3.99 5.63
N GLY A 29 -1.36 -5.07 5.12
CA GLY A 29 0.10 -5.22 5.02
C GLY A 29 0.75 -6.01 6.16
N ASN A 30 -0.04 -6.73 6.96
CA ASN A 30 0.44 -7.54 8.08
C ASN A 30 0.04 -9.03 7.98
N ASP A 31 -0.35 -9.48 6.79
CA ASP A 31 -0.87 -10.84 6.54
C ASP A 31 -2.08 -11.20 7.43
N ASP A 32 -2.89 -10.19 7.75
CA ASP A 32 -4.08 -10.34 8.57
C ASP A 32 -5.33 -10.45 7.68
N ASP A 33 -5.91 -11.61 7.61
CA ASP A 33 -7.09 -11.91 6.81
C ASP A 33 -8.30 -11.01 7.12
N ARG A 34 -8.36 -10.39 8.29
CA ARG A 34 -9.45 -9.46 8.64
C ARG A 34 -9.37 -8.16 7.80
N ALA A 35 -8.15 -7.72 7.47
CA ALA A 35 -7.91 -6.58 6.59
C ALA A 35 -7.81 -7.02 5.13
N ASP A 36 -7.05 -8.07 4.85
CA ASP A 36 -6.73 -8.52 3.50
C ASP A 36 -7.98 -8.97 2.73
N LYS A 37 -8.89 -9.73 3.37
CA LYS A 37 -10.18 -10.12 2.77
C LYS A 37 -11.08 -8.93 2.46
N LEU A 38 -10.97 -7.85 3.23
CA LEU A 38 -11.70 -6.61 2.94
C LEU A 38 -11.14 -5.91 1.71
N ALA A 39 -9.81 -5.88 1.55
CA ALA A 39 -9.16 -5.33 0.37
C ALA A 39 -9.52 -6.13 -0.90
N VAL A 40 -9.49 -7.46 -0.83
CA VAL A 40 -9.93 -8.36 -1.91
C VAL A 40 -11.40 -8.12 -2.27
N TRP A 41 -12.27 -8.05 -1.28
CA TRP A 41 -13.69 -7.76 -1.49
C TRP A 41 -13.90 -6.42 -2.17
N LEU A 42 -13.22 -5.38 -1.72
CA LEU A 42 -13.34 -4.02 -2.28
C LEU A 42 -12.96 -3.99 -3.75
N LEU A 43 -11.85 -4.64 -4.13
CA LEU A 43 -11.42 -4.73 -5.52
C LEU A 43 -12.47 -5.41 -6.41
N LYS A 44 -13.02 -6.53 -5.95
CA LYS A 44 -14.08 -7.27 -6.66
C LYS A 44 -15.34 -6.43 -6.85
N GLU A 45 -15.81 -5.80 -5.78
CA GLU A 45 -17.00 -4.96 -5.83
C GLU A 45 -16.81 -3.73 -6.73
N PHE A 46 -15.63 -3.11 -6.67
CA PHE A 46 -15.31 -1.96 -7.49
C PHE A 46 -15.40 -2.30 -8.98
N LEU A 47 -14.73 -3.37 -9.44
CA LEU A 47 -14.83 -3.81 -10.84
C LEU A 47 -16.24 -4.20 -11.23
N THR A 48 -16.96 -4.91 -10.36
CA THR A 48 -18.35 -5.29 -10.58
C THR A 48 -19.24 -4.06 -10.76
N CYS A 49 -19.02 -3.01 -9.97
CA CYS A 49 -19.76 -1.76 -10.09
C CYS A 49 -19.46 -1.04 -11.40
N ILE A 50 -18.21 -0.95 -11.83
CA ILE A 50 -17.82 -0.29 -13.09
C ILE A 50 -18.44 -1.02 -14.28
N ARG A 51 -18.43 -2.35 -14.29
CA ARG A 51 -18.97 -3.17 -15.38
C ARG A 51 -20.49 -3.10 -15.54
N ARG A 52 -21.20 -2.45 -14.64
CA ARG A 52 -22.64 -2.16 -14.80
C ARG A 52 -22.92 -1.06 -15.83
N TYR A 53 -21.92 -0.28 -16.20
CA TYR A 53 -22.07 0.84 -17.12
C TYR A 53 -21.57 0.47 -18.51
N PRO A 54 -22.29 0.86 -19.57
CA PRO A 54 -21.84 0.61 -20.94
C PRO A 54 -20.56 1.41 -21.23
N THR A 55 -19.65 0.78 -21.94
CA THR A 55 -18.41 1.39 -22.37
C THR A 55 -18.46 1.83 -23.83
N TYR A 56 -17.58 2.75 -24.22
CA TYR A 56 -17.45 3.19 -25.59
C TYR A 56 -16.99 2.05 -26.49
N ARG A 57 -17.60 1.89 -27.66
CA ARG A 57 -17.28 0.87 -28.66
C ARG A 57 -17.36 -0.58 -28.15
N HIS A 58 -18.22 -0.87 -27.19
CA HIS A 58 -18.36 -2.20 -26.60
C HIS A 58 -17.06 -2.76 -26.00
N SER A 59 -16.16 -1.89 -25.54
CA SER A 59 -14.98 -2.32 -24.80
C SER A 59 -15.36 -2.88 -23.43
N GLU A 60 -14.48 -3.63 -22.82
CA GLU A 60 -14.66 -4.10 -21.44
C GLU A 60 -13.91 -3.18 -20.45
N ALA A 61 -14.56 -2.85 -19.34
CA ALA A 61 -13.91 -2.10 -18.27
C ALA A 61 -12.93 -3.00 -17.52
N THR A 62 -11.69 -2.53 -17.38
CA THR A 62 -10.64 -3.14 -16.58
C THR A 62 -10.18 -2.19 -15.49
N THR A 63 -9.40 -2.67 -14.53
CA THR A 63 -8.83 -1.85 -13.47
C THR A 63 -7.34 -2.12 -13.30
N SER A 64 -6.64 -1.14 -12.75
CA SER A 64 -5.31 -1.29 -12.19
C SER A 64 -5.27 -0.81 -10.74
N ILE A 65 -4.33 -1.32 -9.97
CA ILE A 65 -3.91 -0.75 -8.70
C ILE A 65 -2.47 -0.28 -8.91
N LEU A 66 -2.34 0.90 -9.49
CA LEU A 66 -1.05 1.42 -9.94
C LEU A 66 -0.98 2.92 -9.69
N THR A 67 0.04 3.35 -8.94
CA THR A 67 0.46 4.74 -8.85
C THR A 67 1.98 4.81 -8.83
N ILE A 68 2.55 5.85 -9.42
CA ILE A 68 4.00 6.10 -9.38
C ILE A 68 4.25 7.36 -8.54
N THR A 69 3.67 8.49 -8.96
CA THR A 69 3.82 9.79 -8.27
C THR A 69 2.47 10.43 -7.93
N SER A 70 1.39 10.01 -8.58
CA SER A 70 0.04 10.54 -8.38
C SER A 70 -0.48 10.33 -6.95
N ASN A 71 -0.01 9.29 -6.23
CA ASN A 71 -0.30 9.10 -4.81
C ASN A 71 0.09 10.31 -3.94
N VAL A 72 1.19 11.00 -4.28
CA VAL A 72 1.62 12.24 -3.60
C VAL A 72 0.66 13.39 -3.90
N VAL A 73 0.31 13.57 -5.18
CA VAL A 73 -0.59 14.65 -5.63
C VAL A 73 -1.98 14.47 -5.03
N TYR A 74 -2.53 13.27 -5.10
CA TYR A 74 -3.84 12.96 -4.48
C TYR A 74 -3.80 13.06 -2.95
N GLY A 75 -2.68 12.65 -2.34
CA GLY A 75 -2.50 12.78 -0.91
C GLY A 75 -2.58 14.22 -0.43
N LYS A 76 -1.99 15.17 -1.17
CA LYS A 76 -2.06 16.60 -0.85
C LYS A 76 -3.49 17.14 -0.84
N ALA A 77 -4.38 16.62 -1.67
CA ALA A 77 -5.78 17.01 -1.77
C ALA A 77 -6.70 16.19 -0.85
N THR A 78 -6.19 15.18 -0.14
CA THR A 78 -6.99 14.28 0.71
C THR A 78 -6.88 14.67 2.18
N GLY A 79 -8.03 14.78 2.86
CA GLY A 79 -8.11 15.03 4.31
C GLY A 79 -7.55 13.87 5.14
N SER A 80 -7.54 14.02 6.46
CA SER A 80 -7.16 12.95 7.40
C SER A 80 -8.06 11.72 7.23
N LEU A 81 -7.49 10.53 7.45
CA LEU A 81 -8.20 9.27 7.39
C LEU A 81 -8.25 8.59 8.76
N PRO A 82 -9.26 7.74 9.02
CA PRO A 82 -9.42 7.07 10.31
C PRO A 82 -8.31 6.07 10.66
N ASP A 83 -7.48 5.67 9.70
CA ASP A 83 -6.33 4.79 9.90
C ASP A 83 -5.10 5.49 10.52
N GLY A 84 -5.18 6.82 10.70
CA GLY A 84 -4.13 7.66 11.25
C GLY A 84 -3.40 8.52 10.23
N ARG A 85 -3.66 8.37 8.91
CA ARG A 85 -3.07 9.21 7.89
C ARG A 85 -3.57 10.66 8.06
N LYS A 86 -2.65 11.61 8.08
CA LYS A 86 -2.97 13.04 8.23
C LYS A 86 -3.28 13.71 6.90
N ALA A 87 -4.08 14.78 6.96
CA ALA A 87 -4.38 15.61 5.80
C ALA A 87 -3.11 16.07 5.09
N GLY A 88 -3.08 15.97 3.77
CA GLY A 88 -1.95 16.37 2.96
C GLY A 88 -0.80 15.35 2.87
N ALA A 89 -0.76 14.32 3.73
CA ALA A 89 0.24 13.26 3.64
C ALA A 89 0.05 12.44 2.36
N PRO A 90 1.13 11.89 1.74
CA PRO A 90 1.01 11.01 0.59
C PRO A 90 0.11 9.80 0.87
N LEU A 91 -0.63 9.36 -0.14
CA LEU A 91 -1.26 8.03 -0.13
C LEU A 91 -0.20 6.97 -0.42
N ALA A 92 -0.46 5.71 -0.09
CA ALA A 92 0.42 4.62 -0.47
C ALA A 92 0.52 4.47 -1.99
N PRO A 93 1.71 4.11 -2.54
CA PRO A 93 1.86 3.84 -3.96
C PRO A 93 1.29 2.45 -4.30
N GLY A 94 0.56 2.35 -5.41
CA GLY A 94 0.00 1.08 -5.88
C GLY A 94 -0.80 0.34 -4.82
N ALA A 95 -0.51 -0.94 -4.65
CA ALA A 95 -1.16 -1.81 -3.67
C ALA A 95 -0.44 -1.88 -2.31
N ASN A 96 0.54 -1.01 -2.08
CA ASN A 96 1.26 -0.96 -0.82
C ASN A 96 0.33 -0.61 0.34
N PRO A 97 0.63 -1.09 1.56
CA PRO A 97 0.01 -0.58 2.78
C PRO A 97 0.23 0.93 2.96
N SER A 98 -0.64 1.58 3.71
CA SER A 98 -0.40 2.96 4.16
C SER A 98 0.91 3.04 4.96
N TYR A 99 1.63 4.14 4.83
CA TYR A 99 2.91 4.34 5.53
C TYR A 99 2.78 4.08 7.03
N GLY A 100 3.65 3.19 7.56
CA GLY A 100 3.67 2.77 8.96
C GLY A 100 2.53 1.81 9.35
N ALA A 101 1.74 1.30 8.39
CA ALA A 101 0.72 0.30 8.66
C ALA A 101 1.31 -1.11 8.77
N GLU A 102 2.32 -1.42 7.94
CA GLU A 102 3.06 -2.68 8.01
C GLU A 102 3.98 -2.70 9.23
N GLN A 103 3.78 -3.66 10.12
CA GLN A 103 4.54 -3.82 11.35
C GLN A 103 5.05 -5.27 11.54
N SER A 104 4.60 -6.17 10.67
CA SER A 104 4.92 -7.61 10.73
C SER A 104 6.06 -8.01 9.77
N GLY A 105 6.73 -7.02 9.17
CA GLY A 105 7.89 -7.23 8.30
C GLY A 105 7.53 -7.45 6.82
N LEU A 106 8.58 -7.51 6.00
CA LEU A 106 8.50 -7.54 4.54
C LEU A 106 7.61 -8.67 4.01
N LEU A 107 7.80 -9.89 4.51
CA LEU A 107 7.05 -11.05 4.00
C LEU A 107 5.55 -10.93 4.27
N ALA A 108 5.15 -10.42 5.44
CA ALA A 108 3.75 -10.20 5.75
C ALA A 108 3.13 -9.13 4.83
N SER A 109 3.87 -8.06 4.53
CA SER A 109 3.46 -7.03 3.58
C SER A 109 3.26 -7.61 2.16
N LEU A 110 4.22 -8.40 1.69
CA LEU A 110 4.14 -9.09 0.40
C LEU A 110 2.96 -10.07 0.34
N ASN A 111 2.73 -10.85 1.39
CA ASN A 111 1.61 -11.79 1.48
C ASN A 111 0.27 -11.08 1.38
N SER A 112 0.09 -9.96 2.06
CA SER A 112 -1.15 -9.17 1.97
C SER A 112 -1.42 -8.70 0.55
N VAL A 113 -0.41 -8.21 -0.17
CA VAL A 113 -0.54 -7.76 -1.56
C VAL A 113 -0.80 -8.93 -2.51
N ALA A 114 -0.11 -10.08 -2.31
CA ALA A 114 -0.27 -11.27 -3.15
C ALA A 114 -1.70 -11.87 -3.09
N LYS A 115 -2.45 -11.61 -2.04
CA LYS A 115 -3.86 -12.03 -1.91
C LYS A 115 -4.82 -11.27 -2.84
N LEU A 116 -4.41 -10.11 -3.37
CA LEU A 116 -5.25 -9.34 -4.29
C LEU A 116 -5.40 -10.10 -5.62
N PRO A 117 -6.65 -10.42 -6.04
CA PRO A 117 -6.86 -11.27 -7.20
C PRO A 117 -6.59 -10.50 -8.50
N TYR A 118 -5.59 -10.95 -9.25
CA TYR A 118 -5.16 -10.33 -10.49
C TYR A 118 -6.27 -10.28 -11.56
N GLU A 119 -7.11 -11.29 -11.61
CA GLU A 119 -8.25 -11.35 -12.54
C GLU A 119 -9.24 -10.18 -12.40
N TYR A 120 -9.17 -9.44 -11.30
CA TYR A 120 -9.98 -8.23 -11.07
C TYR A 120 -9.18 -6.94 -11.28
N ALA A 121 -7.90 -7.03 -11.62
CA ALA A 121 -7.04 -5.88 -11.91
C ALA A 121 -6.07 -6.20 -13.06
N LEU A 122 -6.62 -6.52 -14.23
CA LEU A 122 -5.88 -7.00 -15.41
C LEU A 122 -4.86 -5.99 -15.94
N ASP A 123 -5.06 -4.69 -15.65
CA ASP A 123 -4.12 -3.64 -16.05
C ASP A 123 -2.93 -3.49 -15.07
N GLY A 124 -2.91 -4.28 -14.01
CA GLY A 124 -1.77 -4.44 -13.11
C GLY A 124 -2.03 -4.12 -11.65
N ILE A 125 -1.29 -4.81 -10.78
CA ILE A 125 -1.20 -4.54 -9.34
C ILE A 125 0.26 -4.27 -9.02
N SER A 126 0.62 -3.02 -8.74
CA SER A 126 1.99 -2.67 -8.40
C SER A 126 2.25 -2.77 -6.90
N ASN A 127 3.45 -3.24 -6.58
CA ASN A 127 3.99 -3.24 -5.24
C ASN A 127 5.43 -2.70 -5.29
N THR A 128 5.76 -1.76 -4.42
CA THR A 128 7.08 -1.17 -4.32
C THR A 128 7.59 -1.34 -2.90
N GLN A 129 8.74 -2.00 -2.75
CA GLN A 129 9.36 -2.24 -1.44
C GLN A 129 10.71 -1.55 -1.37
N THR A 130 10.98 -0.90 -0.24
CA THR A 130 12.32 -0.38 0.07
C THR A 130 12.94 -1.25 1.14
N ILE A 131 14.10 -1.83 0.84
CA ILE A 131 14.79 -2.79 1.68
C ILE A 131 16.18 -2.25 2.02
N SER A 132 16.55 -2.33 3.31
CA SER A 132 17.93 -2.09 3.71
C SER A 132 18.81 -3.28 3.28
N PRO A 133 20.01 -3.06 2.75
CA PRO A 133 20.94 -4.14 2.39
C PRO A 133 21.19 -5.13 3.54
N ASP A 134 21.28 -4.63 4.75
CA ASP A 134 21.57 -5.45 5.93
C ASP A 134 20.42 -6.39 6.32
N ALA A 135 19.18 -6.06 5.92
CA ALA A 135 18.04 -6.95 6.09
C ALA A 135 18.07 -8.16 5.15
N LEU A 136 18.88 -8.10 4.09
CA LEU A 136 19.07 -9.19 3.12
C LEU A 136 20.28 -10.09 3.44
N GLY A 137 21.17 -9.68 4.34
CA GLY A 137 22.35 -10.47 4.74
C GLY A 137 23.64 -9.66 4.80
N HIS A 138 24.76 -10.35 5.07
CA HIS A 138 26.04 -9.72 5.33
C HIS A 138 27.03 -9.78 4.16
N SER A 139 26.84 -10.70 3.22
CA SER A 139 27.64 -10.82 1.99
C SER A 139 26.82 -10.49 0.76
N LEU A 140 27.49 -10.23 -0.37
CA LEU A 140 26.81 -9.96 -1.64
C LEU A 140 26.00 -11.18 -2.11
N ASP A 141 26.58 -12.37 -2.02
CA ASP A 141 25.92 -13.61 -2.44
C ASP A 141 24.70 -13.91 -1.56
N GLU A 142 24.84 -13.79 -0.24
CA GLU A 142 23.73 -13.96 0.70
C GLU A 142 22.59 -12.97 0.43
N ARG A 143 22.91 -11.70 0.17
CA ARG A 143 21.91 -10.66 -0.19
C ARG A 143 21.20 -10.99 -1.49
N ALA A 144 21.93 -11.45 -2.50
CA ALA A 144 21.37 -11.84 -3.78
C ALA A 144 20.43 -13.04 -3.62
N ASP A 145 20.88 -14.09 -2.96
CA ASP A 145 20.08 -15.29 -2.72
C ASP A 145 18.80 -15.00 -1.92
N ASN A 146 18.92 -14.22 -0.86
CA ASN A 146 17.78 -13.85 -0.04
C ASN A 146 16.78 -12.97 -0.81
N LEU A 147 17.25 -12.04 -1.64
CA LEU A 147 16.37 -11.24 -2.48
C LEU A 147 15.64 -12.12 -3.50
N VAL A 148 16.34 -13.02 -4.17
CA VAL A 148 15.73 -13.98 -5.12
C VAL A 148 14.68 -14.83 -4.42
N ASN A 149 14.98 -15.38 -3.25
CA ASN A 149 14.04 -16.20 -2.49
C ASN A 149 12.77 -15.42 -2.09
N VAL A 150 12.91 -14.15 -1.69
CA VAL A 150 11.77 -13.28 -1.40
C VAL A 150 10.91 -13.05 -2.64
N MET A 151 11.55 -12.78 -3.79
CA MET A 151 10.85 -12.57 -5.06
C MET A 151 10.14 -13.85 -5.52
N ASP A 152 10.82 -14.99 -5.50
CA ASP A 152 10.23 -16.27 -5.87
C ASP A 152 9.03 -16.63 -4.98
N GLY A 153 9.15 -16.44 -3.68
CA GLY A 153 8.04 -16.67 -2.74
C GLY A 153 6.84 -15.77 -3.00
N TYR A 154 7.08 -14.52 -3.37
CA TYR A 154 6.03 -13.57 -3.70
C TYR A 154 5.32 -13.93 -5.02
N PHE A 155 6.08 -14.21 -6.08
CA PHE A 155 5.51 -14.59 -7.38
C PHE A 155 4.84 -15.97 -7.38
N ALA A 156 5.35 -16.92 -6.59
CA ALA A 156 4.71 -18.22 -6.42
C ALA A 156 3.30 -18.16 -5.83
N GLN A 157 2.96 -17.06 -5.13
CA GLN A 157 1.61 -16.80 -4.61
C GLN A 157 0.64 -16.19 -5.66
N GLY A 158 1.09 -15.97 -6.89
CA GLY A 158 0.28 -15.39 -7.96
C GLY A 158 0.42 -13.85 -8.10
N ALA A 159 1.31 -13.24 -7.35
CA ALA A 159 1.67 -11.84 -7.54
C ALA A 159 2.43 -11.65 -8.87
N HIS A 160 2.37 -10.45 -9.47
CA HIS A 160 2.95 -10.28 -10.82
C HIS A 160 3.82 -9.03 -10.99
N HIS A 161 3.91 -8.16 -9.99
CA HIS A 161 4.78 -6.98 -10.05
C HIS A 161 5.39 -6.69 -8.67
N LEU A 162 6.70 -6.55 -8.66
CA LEU A 162 7.45 -6.08 -7.50
C LEU A 162 8.57 -5.13 -7.97
N ASN A 163 8.53 -3.90 -7.49
CA ASN A 163 9.63 -2.96 -7.62
C ASN A 163 10.41 -2.93 -6.30
N VAL A 164 11.72 -3.17 -6.36
CA VAL A 164 12.57 -3.20 -5.18
C VAL A 164 13.56 -2.05 -5.24
N ASN A 165 13.50 -1.18 -4.23
CA ASN A 165 14.52 -0.18 -3.97
C ASN A 165 15.42 -0.67 -2.82
N VAL A 166 16.74 -0.57 -2.99
CA VAL A 166 17.69 -0.94 -1.95
C VAL A 166 18.45 0.29 -1.53
N PHE A 167 18.17 0.78 -0.32
CA PHE A 167 18.82 1.94 0.26
C PHE A 167 19.43 1.61 1.62
N GLY A 168 20.67 2.08 1.85
CA GLY A 168 21.27 2.04 3.17
C GLY A 168 20.53 2.94 4.15
N THR A 169 20.45 2.51 5.40
CA THR A 169 19.77 3.26 6.47
C THR A 169 20.32 4.68 6.63
N GLU A 170 21.62 4.88 6.46
CA GLU A 170 22.27 6.19 6.53
C GLU A 170 21.72 7.17 5.47
N LYS A 171 21.51 6.69 4.25
CA LYS A 171 20.92 7.50 3.18
C LYS A 171 19.48 7.90 3.47
N LEU A 172 18.70 6.99 4.07
CA LEU A 172 17.34 7.29 4.46
C LEU A 172 17.28 8.31 5.60
N ILE A 173 18.19 8.22 6.56
CA ILE A 173 18.29 9.19 7.67
C ILE A 173 18.71 10.57 7.10
N ASP A 174 19.74 10.64 6.22
CA ASP A 174 20.15 11.90 5.60
C ASP A 174 19.00 12.56 4.83
N ALA A 175 18.22 11.79 4.08
CA ALA A 175 17.06 12.29 3.37
C ALA A 175 15.93 12.79 4.30
N MET A 176 15.78 12.20 5.48
CA MET A 176 14.82 12.67 6.49
C MET A 176 15.28 13.96 7.17
N GLU A 177 16.59 14.09 7.43
CA GLU A 177 17.17 15.26 8.09
C GLU A 177 17.34 16.44 7.13
N HIS A 178 17.47 16.17 5.83
CA HIS A 178 17.75 17.12 4.79
C HIS A 178 16.79 17.00 3.60
N PRO A 179 15.48 17.20 3.78
CA PRO A 179 14.49 17.00 2.73
C PRO A 179 14.61 18.01 1.55
N GLU A 180 15.40 19.04 1.72
CA GLU A 180 15.69 20.06 0.69
C GLU A 180 16.78 19.65 -0.29
N LYS A 181 17.59 18.61 0.02
CA LYS A 181 18.63 18.15 -0.89
C LYS A 181 18.00 17.33 -2.02
N PRO A 182 18.27 17.65 -3.31
CA PRO A 182 17.91 16.75 -4.39
C PRO A 182 18.76 15.48 -4.30
N GLU A 183 18.16 14.34 -4.55
CA GLU A 183 18.88 13.06 -4.65
C GLU A 183 19.74 12.96 -5.92
#